data_24a2839cc9cfb12dd7c7c0d8cf1dd8de
#
_entry.id   24a2839cc9cfb12dd7c7c0d8cf1dd8de
#
_cell.length_a   1.000
_cell.length_b   1.000
_cell.length_c   1.000
_cell.angle_alpha   90.00
_cell.angle_beta   90.00
_cell.angle_gamma   90.00
#
_symmetry.space_group_name_H-M   'P 1'
#
loop_
_entity.id
_entity.type
_entity.pdbx_description
1 polymer ?
#
loop_
_entity_poly.entity_id
_entity_poly.type
_entity_poly.pdbx_seq_one_letter_code
_entity_poly.pdbx_strand_id
1 'polypeptide(L)'
;MLGRIPPPPGFIARCLPTRAESPPSGPVWLHEIKHDGFRIIARKDGRRVRLYSRPGNDLSHRFPLIIEAVAHLRASSIILDGEAVACGDDGMPSFELLRHHRHDDAVFLYAFDLLELNRDDLRREPLEVRKATLASLLAKVGAGLHINDHIEADGPTVFAHACKMGLEGIVSKRKNSPYRSGRSPDWLKSKNPASEAVRREQEEEWGR
;
A
#
# COMPACT_ATOMS: atom_id res chain seq x y z
N MET A 1 -16.55 6.61 -25.92
CA MET A 1 -15.26 6.10 -25.41
C MET A 1 -14.51 7.26 -24.77
N LEU A 2 -14.52 7.38 -23.46
CA LEU A 2 -13.69 8.36 -22.74
C LEU A 2 -12.22 7.90 -22.88
N GLY A 3 -11.43 8.65 -23.63
CA GLY A 3 -10.02 8.38 -23.85
C GLY A 3 -9.29 8.31 -22.49
N ARG A 4 -8.57 7.22 -22.23
CA ARG A 4 -7.70 7.09 -21.05
C ARG A 4 -6.66 8.22 -21.11
N ILE A 5 -6.71 9.13 -20.12
CA ILE A 5 -5.64 10.12 -19.95
C ILE A 5 -4.33 9.33 -19.74
N PRO A 6 -3.28 9.60 -20.52
CA PRO A 6 -2.01 8.92 -20.34
C PRO A 6 -1.46 9.18 -18.93
N PRO A 7 -0.81 8.18 -18.30
CA PRO A 7 -0.22 8.38 -16.98
C PRO A 7 0.85 9.49 -17.03
N PRO A 8 1.03 10.23 -15.93
CA PRO A 8 2.00 11.32 -15.87
C PRO A 8 3.45 10.79 -16.09
N PRO A 9 4.36 11.64 -16.63
CA PRO A 9 5.75 11.26 -16.82
C PRO A 9 6.37 10.71 -15.52
N GLY A 10 7.03 9.55 -15.63
CA GLY A 10 7.64 8.86 -14.48
C GLY A 10 6.65 8.13 -13.57
N PHE A 11 5.40 7.95 -14.00
CA PHE A 11 4.45 7.11 -13.30
C PHE A 11 4.88 5.64 -13.36
N ILE A 12 4.98 5.01 -12.20
CA ILE A 12 5.27 3.57 -12.09
C ILE A 12 3.96 2.83 -11.92
N ALA A 13 3.65 1.94 -12.86
CA ALA A 13 2.51 1.06 -12.72
C ALA A 13 2.75 0.06 -11.56
N ARG A 14 1.71 -0.20 -10.77
CA ARG A 14 1.81 -0.97 -9.52
C ARG A 14 2.04 -2.45 -9.75
N CYS A 15 2.73 -3.08 -8.79
CA CYS A 15 2.71 -4.52 -8.60
C CYS A 15 1.36 -4.96 -8.05
N LEU A 16 0.68 -5.87 -8.72
CA LEU A 16 -0.66 -6.35 -8.37
C LEU A 16 -0.56 -7.78 -7.84
N PRO A 17 -0.98 -8.04 -6.58
CA PRO A 17 -0.96 -9.39 -6.04
C PRO A 17 -1.96 -10.30 -6.75
N THR A 18 -1.56 -11.56 -6.94
CA THR A 18 -2.43 -12.64 -7.41
C THR A 18 -3.30 -13.15 -6.27
N ARG A 19 -4.55 -13.50 -6.54
CA ARG A 19 -5.44 -14.10 -5.54
C ARG A 19 -4.96 -15.52 -5.21
N ALA A 20 -4.92 -15.85 -3.91
CA ALA A 20 -4.66 -17.17 -3.39
C ALA A 20 -5.76 -17.54 -2.40
N GLU A 21 -6.24 -18.78 -2.45
CA GLU A 21 -7.26 -19.31 -1.53
C GLU A 21 -6.71 -19.41 -0.11
N SER A 22 -5.46 -19.84 0.01
CA SER A 22 -4.72 -19.89 1.27
C SER A 22 -3.36 -19.20 1.11
N PRO A 23 -2.87 -18.54 2.16
CA PRO A 23 -1.52 -17.97 2.13
C PRO A 23 -0.45 -19.06 2.14
N PRO A 24 0.70 -18.79 1.51
CA PRO A 24 1.82 -19.72 1.49
C PRO A 24 2.50 -19.80 2.86
N SER A 25 3.19 -20.92 3.10
CA SER A 25 4.07 -21.14 4.26
C SER A 25 5.53 -21.19 3.84
N GLY A 26 6.43 -21.02 4.79
CA GLY A 26 7.87 -21.20 4.64
C GLY A 26 8.68 -19.90 4.73
N PRO A 27 10.00 -20.01 4.93
CA PRO A 27 10.87 -18.90 5.34
C PRO A 27 11.11 -17.84 4.24
N VAL A 28 10.73 -18.13 3.01
CA VAL A 28 10.91 -17.22 1.86
C VAL A 28 9.79 -16.18 1.73
N TRP A 29 8.77 -16.28 2.58
CA TRP A 29 7.61 -15.40 2.56
C TRP A 29 7.62 -14.47 3.76
N LEU A 30 7.14 -13.26 3.55
CA LEU A 30 6.71 -12.34 4.58
C LEU A 30 5.23 -12.01 4.35
N HIS A 31 4.53 -11.69 5.43
CA HIS A 31 3.09 -11.45 5.41
C HIS A 31 2.79 -10.06 5.93
N GLU A 32 2.01 -9.29 5.21
CA GLU A 32 1.58 -7.95 5.58
C GLU A 32 0.08 -7.90 5.74
N ILE A 33 -0.42 -7.10 6.67
CA ILE A 33 -1.84 -6.81 6.76
C ILE A 33 -2.29 -6.12 5.47
N LYS A 34 -3.37 -6.60 4.90
CA LYS A 34 -4.04 -5.95 3.79
C LYS A 34 -5.02 -4.92 4.34
N HIS A 35 -4.61 -3.66 4.24
CA HIS A 35 -5.45 -2.54 4.61
C HIS A 35 -6.50 -2.27 3.54
N ASP A 36 -7.71 -1.87 3.97
CA ASP A 36 -8.80 -1.43 3.11
C ASP A 36 -8.74 0.10 2.97
N GLY A 37 -8.21 0.58 1.86
CA GLY A 37 -7.97 1.98 1.63
C GLY A 37 -7.82 2.36 0.16
N PHE A 38 -7.16 3.48 -0.12
CA PHE A 38 -6.78 3.90 -1.46
C PHE A 38 -5.31 3.66 -1.69
N ARG A 39 -4.99 2.76 -2.61
CA ARG A 39 -3.59 2.53 -2.98
C ARG A 39 -3.01 3.72 -3.71
N ILE A 40 -1.89 4.21 -3.20
CA ILE A 40 -1.22 5.43 -3.66
C ILE A 40 0.24 5.15 -3.99
N ILE A 41 0.69 5.72 -5.10
CA ILE A 41 2.11 5.96 -5.36
C ILE A 41 2.42 7.38 -4.91
N ALA A 42 3.21 7.52 -3.85
CA ALA A 42 3.69 8.82 -3.40
C ALA A 42 5.07 9.09 -4.01
N ARG A 43 5.21 10.24 -4.67
CA ARG A 43 6.45 10.67 -5.31
C ARG A 43 6.91 12.01 -4.75
N LYS A 44 8.16 12.07 -4.33
CA LYS A 44 8.88 13.30 -3.99
C LYS A 44 9.99 13.55 -5.01
N ASP A 45 10.11 14.79 -5.46
CA ASP A 45 11.23 15.26 -6.28
C ASP A 45 11.61 16.67 -5.79
N GLY A 46 12.71 16.78 -5.10
CA GLY A 46 13.09 17.97 -4.34
C GLY A 46 12.02 18.34 -3.30
N ARG A 47 11.43 19.52 -3.46
CA ARG A 47 10.35 20.00 -2.58
C ARG A 47 8.95 19.58 -3.04
N ARG A 48 8.84 19.06 -4.26
CA ARG A 48 7.55 18.70 -4.84
C ARG A 48 7.14 17.29 -4.44
N VAL A 49 5.95 17.16 -3.86
CA VAL A 49 5.32 15.87 -3.54
C VAL A 49 4.05 15.72 -4.37
N ARG A 50 3.82 14.53 -4.90
CA ARG A 50 2.62 14.13 -5.62
C ARG A 50 2.13 12.76 -5.18
N LEU A 51 0.82 12.61 -5.09
CA LEU A 51 0.16 11.36 -4.74
C LEU A 51 -0.69 10.91 -5.93
N TYR A 52 -0.43 9.70 -6.42
CA TYR A 52 -1.14 9.17 -7.59
C TYR A 52 -2.00 7.98 -7.22
N SER A 53 -3.27 8.03 -7.62
CA SER A 53 -4.22 6.92 -7.51
C SER A 53 -3.87 5.78 -8.47
N ARG A 54 -4.60 4.66 -8.41
CA ARG A 54 -4.40 3.50 -9.29
C ARG A 54 -4.46 3.82 -10.78
N PRO A 55 -5.39 4.63 -11.29
CA PRO A 55 -5.39 5.03 -12.69
C PRO A 55 -4.42 6.18 -13.03
N GLY A 56 -3.68 6.73 -12.05
CA GLY A 56 -2.74 7.83 -12.25
C GLY A 56 -3.30 9.22 -11.98
N ASN A 57 -4.52 9.33 -11.41
CA ASN A 57 -5.07 10.63 -11.03
C ASN A 57 -4.28 11.24 -9.87
N ASP A 58 -4.05 12.55 -9.90
CA ASP A 58 -3.40 13.29 -8.83
C ASP A 58 -4.37 13.50 -7.65
N LEU A 59 -4.04 12.91 -6.50
CA LEU A 59 -4.78 13.02 -5.24
C LEU A 59 -4.08 13.92 -4.21
N SER A 60 -3.06 14.66 -4.60
CA SER A 60 -2.22 15.44 -3.68
C SER A 60 -3.01 16.47 -2.88
N HIS A 61 -4.08 17.03 -3.47
CA HIS A 61 -4.95 18.00 -2.79
C HIS A 61 -5.82 17.41 -1.70
N ARG A 62 -6.03 16.07 -1.70
CA ARG A 62 -6.91 15.40 -0.75
C ARG A 62 -6.25 15.06 0.57
N PHE A 63 -4.95 14.73 0.56
CA PHE A 63 -4.26 14.13 1.69
C PHE A 63 -3.08 14.97 2.16
N PRO A 64 -3.33 16.15 2.78
CA PRO A 64 -2.29 17.09 3.17
C PRO A 64 -1.30 16.50 4.20
N LEU A 65 -1.77 15.66 5.12
CA LEU A 65 -0.93 15.01 6.13
C LEU A 65 0.11 14.09 5.49
N ILE A 66 -0.27 13.33 4.46
CA ILE A 66 0.67 12.49 3.70
C ILE A 66 1.68 13.36 2.95
N ILE A 67 1.23 14.44 2.29
CA ILE A 67 2.09 15.37 1.57
C ILE A 67 3.16 15.94 2.51
N GLU A 68 2.75 16.41 3.68
CA GLU A 68 3.66 16.97 4.67
C GLU A 68 4.68 15.93 5.16
N ALA A 69 4.22 14.74 5.55
CA ALA A 69 5.10 13.67 6.02
C ALA A 69 6.14 13.28 4.97
N VAL A 70 5.73 13.09 3.71
CA VAL A 70 6.64 12.75 2.60
C VAL A 70 7.60 13.90 2.29
N ALA A 71 7.15 15.17 2.38
CA ALA A 71 8.01 16.34 2.16
C ALA A 71 9.16 16.42 3.16
N HIS A 72 8.93 16.02 4.41
CA HIS A 72 9.93 16.03 5.50
C HIS A 72 10.96 14.90 5.42
N LEU A 73 10.76 13.89 4.57
CA LEU A 73 11.75 12.82 4.38
C LEU A 73 13.09 13.39 3.88
N ARG A 74 14.18 12.96 4.50
CA ARG A 74 15.54 13.41 4.18
C ARG A 74 16.07 12.68 2.94
N ALA A 75 15.50 12.98 1.79
CA ALA A 75 15.96 12.47 0.49
C ALA A 75 15.64 13.46 -0.61
N SER A 76 16.47 13.49 -1.66
CA SER A 76 16.28 14.36 -2.82
C SER A 76 15.14 13.90 -3.71
N SER A 77 14.95 12.60 -3.83
CA SER A 77 13.80 11.98 -4.51
C SER A 77 13.41 10.66 -3.86
N ILE A 78 12.12 10.33 -3.90
CA ILE A 78 11.56 9.10 -3.33
C ILE A 78 10.33 8.69 -4.13
N ILE A 79 10.15 7.40 -4.35
CA ILE A 79 8.88 6.83 -4.80
C ILE A 79 8.49 5.71 -3.84
N LEU A 80 7.33 5.88 -3.19
CA LEU A 80 6.74 4.92 -2.27
C LEU A 80 5.48 4.30 -2.88
N ASP A 81 5.25 3.02 -2.61
CA ASP A 81 3.97 2.36 -2.84
C ASP A 81 3.31 2.07 -1.48
N GLY A 82 2.07 2.46 -1.30
CA GLY A 82 1.39 2.34 -0.03
C GLY A 82 -0.13 2.37 -0.16
N GLU A 83 -0.80 2.19 0.99
CA GLU A 83 -2.24 2.30 1.12
C GLU A 83 -2.60 3.50 1.99
N ALA A 84 -3.36 4.45 1.47
CA ALA A 84 -3.90 5.57 2.25
C ALA A 84 -5.12 5.08 3.04
N VAL A 85 -5.10 5.33 4.34
CA VAL A 85 -6.09 4.83 5.30
C VAL A 85 -6.62 5.99 6.13
N ALA A 86 -7.93 6.01 6.34
CA ALA A 86 -8.60 6.83 7.35
C ALA A 86 -9.04 5.93 8.50
N CYS A 87 -8.91 6.40 9.73
CA CYS A 87 -9.44 5.71 10.90
C CYS A 87 -10.63 6.47 11.49
N GLY A 88 -11.59 5.72 12.05
CA GLY A 88 -12.65 6.26 12.86
C GLY A 88 -12.14 6.70 14.24
N ASP A 89 -13.05 7.23 15.06
CA ASP A 89 -12.77 7.66 16.44
C ASP A 89 -12.31 6.50 17.35
N ASP A 90 -12.64 5.27 16.97
CA ASP A 90 -12.20 4.02 17.61
C ASP A 90 -10.79 3.56 17.17
N GLY A 91 -10.15 4.30 16.27
CA GLY A 91 -8.86 3.96 15.68
C GLY A 91 -8.90 2.87 14.62
N MET A 92 -10.08 2.35 14.27
CA MET A 92 -10.22 1.31 13.26
C MET A 92 -10.24 1.90 11.84
N PRO A 93 -9.57 1.25 10.88
CA PRO A 93 -9.62 1.65 9.49
C PRO A 93 -11.05 1.65 8.94
N SER A 94 -11.44 2.72 8.26
CA SER A 94 -12.76 2.86 7.63
C SER A 94 -12.64 3.38 6.20
N PHE A 95 -12.96 2.53 5.24
CA PHE A 95 -13.01 2.91 3.83
C PHE A 95 -14.10 3.93 3.52
N GLU A 96 -15.22 3.89 4.26
CA GLU A 96 -16.33 4.83 4.07
C GLU A 96 -15.92 6.29 4.34
N LEU A 97 -15.00 6.52 5.30
CA LEU A 97 -14.44 7.86 5.53
C LEU A 97 -13.69 8.37 4.31
N LEU A 98 -12.86 7.52 3.69
CA LEU A 98 -12.15 7.86 2.45
C LEU A 98 -13.10 8.09 1.28
N ARG A 99 -14.11 7.22 1.12
CA ARG A 99 -15.08 7.27 0.03
C ARG A 99 -15.90 8.56 0.07
N HIS A 100 -16.29 9.00 1.26
CA HIS A 100 -17.14 10.17 1.46
C HIS A 100 -16.35 11.45 1.75
N HIS A 101 -15.04 11.46 1.55
CA HIS A 101 -14.17 12.62 1.80
C HIS A 101 -14.26 13.17 3.24
N ARG A 102 -14.54 12.27 4.19
CA ARG A 102 -14.57 12.62 5.60
C ARG A 102 -13.18 12.42 6.19
N HIS A 103 -12.69 13.44 6.91
CA HIS A 103 -11.36 13.39 7.54
C HIS A 103 -10.19 13.22 6.55
N ASP A 104 -10.28 13.76 5.33
CA ASP A 104 -9.20 13.71 4.33
C ASP A 104 -7.88 14.34 4.88
N ASP A 105 -7.98 15.24 5.86
CA ASP A 105 -6.89 15.88 6.59
C ASP A 105 -6.19 14.96 7.61
N ALA A 106 -6.85 13.91 8.07
CA ALA A 106 -6.31 12.91 9.00
C ALA A 106 -5.88 11.59 8.32
N VAL A 107 -6.02 11.50 6.99
CA VAL A 107 -5.59 10.32 6.22
C VAL A 107 -4.08 10.19 6.25
N PHE A 108 -3.60 8.99 6.56
CA PHE A 108 -2.18 8.66 6.54
C PHE A 108 -1.86 7.50 5.58
N LEU A 109 -0.59 7.32 5.26
CA LEU A 109 -0.12 6.29 4.32
C LEU A 109 0.59 5.17 5.07
N TYR A 110 0.12 3.93 4.92
CA TYR A 110 0.91 2.73 5.19
C TYR A 110 1.79 2.42 3.98
N ALA A 111 3.07 2.79 4.03
CA ALA A 111 4.04 2.46 2.99
C ALA A 111 4.48 1.01 3.14
N PHE A 112 4.39 0.25 2.07
CA PHE A 112 4.77 -1.17 2.07
C PHE A 112 5.89 -1.50 1.07
N ASP A 113 6.28 -0.56 0.20
CA ASP A 113 7.41 -0.74 -0.70
C ASP A 113 8.08 0.60 -1.04
N LEU A 114 9.40 0.54 -1.30
CA LEU A 114 10.24 1.66 -1.73
C LEU A 114 10.79 1.36 -3.12
N LEU A 115 10.40 2.18 -4.10
CA LEU A 115 10.70 1.93 -5.51
C LEU A 115 11.88 2.75 -6.04
N GLU A 116 12.09 3.93 -5.46
CA GLU A 116 13.19 4.85 -5.78
C GLU A 116 13.66 5.58 -4.52
N LEU A 117 14.96 5.76 -4.37
CA LEU A 117 15.57 6.59 -3.35
C LEU A 117 16.75 7.37 -3.94
N ASN A 118 16.74 8.71 -3.85
CA ASN A 118 17.80 9.59 -4.34
C ASN A 118 18.18 9.35 -5.82
N ARG A 119 17.19 9.07 -6.67
CA ARG A 119 17.27 8.71 -8.09
C ARG A 119 17.78 7.30 -8.39
N ASP A 120 18.07 6.50 -7.37
CA ASP A 120 18.42 5.09 -7.54
C ASP A 120 17.11 4.27 -7.67
N ASP A 121 16.96 3.55 -8.77
CA ASP A 121 15.83 2.64 -9.01
C ASP A 121 16.03 1.33 -8.24
N LEU A 122 15.26 1.14 -7.17
CA LEU A 122 15.34 -0.01 -6.28
C LEU A 122 14.46 -1.18 -6.72
N ARG A 123 13.68 -1.07 -7.78
CA ARG A 123 12.70 -2.09 -8.18
C ARG A 123 13.31 -3.45 -8.51
N ARG A 124 14.60 -3.49 -8.87
CA ARG A 124 15.35 -4.74 -9.14
C ARG A 124 15.90 -5.39 -7.89
N GLU A 125 16.01 -4.64 -6.81
CA GLU A 125 16.48 -5.15 -5.52
C GLU A 125 15.49 -6.15 -4.91
N PRO A 126 15.95 -7.11 -4.10
CA PRO A 126 15.08 -7.97 -3.31
C PRO A 126 14.11 -7.17 -2.42
N LEU A 127 12.90 -7.65 -2.24
CA LEU A 127 11.89 -6.98 -1.40
C LEU A 127 12.40 -6.73 0.02
N GLU A 128 13.12 -7.69 0.62
CA GLU A 128 13.70 -7.55 1.97
C GLU A 128 14.65 -6.36 2.07
N VAL A 129 15.47 -6.10 1.04
CA VAL A 129 16.38 -4.94 0.97
C VAL A 129 15.57 -3.65 0.88
N ARG A 130 14.56 -3.60 0.02
CA ARG A 130 13.70 -2.43 -0.14
C ARG A 130 12.93 -2.12 1.15
N LYS A 131 12.43 -3.16 1.86
CA LYS A 131 11.72 -2.99 3.14
C LYS A 131 12.67 -2.54 4.27
N ALA A 132 13.86 -3.08 4.36
CA ALA A 132 14.85 -2.66 5.36
C ALA A 132 15.23 -1.19 5.15
N THR A 133 15.44 -0.79 3.90
CA THR A 133 15.72 0.61 3.53
C THR A 133 14.53 1.51 3.87
N LEU A 134 13.31 1.08 3.55
CA LEU A 134 12.07 1.79 3.89
C LEU A 134 11.93 1.96 5.40
N ALA A 135 12.14 0.91 6.18
CA ALA A 135 12.07 0.95 7.64
C ALA A 135 13.06 1.97 8.23
N SER A 136 14.30 1.97 7.73
CA SER A 136 15.33 2.93 8.14
C SER A 136 14.94 4.37 7.79
N LEU A 137 14.37 4.58 6.61
CA LEU A 137 13.92 5.89 6.13
C LEU A 137 12.78 6.45 7.00
N LEU A 138 11.86 5.58 7.42
CA LEU A 138 10.66 5.95 8.16
C LEU A 138 10.83 5.94 9.69
N ALA A 139 11.96 5.48 10.23
CA ALA A 139 12.17 5.30 11.66
C ALA A 139 11.92 6.55 12.54
N LYS A 140 11.98 7.76 11.97
CA LYS A 140 11.81 9.04 12.68
C LYS A 140 10.72 9.92 12.05
N VAL A 141 9.84 9.32 11.26
CA VAL A 141 8.74 10.05 10.61
C VAL A 141 7.57 10.16 11.58
N GLY A 142 6.94 11.34 11.63
CA GLY A 142 5.75 11.59 12.45
C GLY A 142 4.46 11.07 11.80
N ALA A 143 3.35 11.61 12.25
CA ALA A 143 2.03 11.32 11.71
C ALA A 143 1.99 11.50 10.18
N GLY A 144 1.10 10.76 9.50
CA GLY A 144 0.89 10.86 8.06
C GLY A 144 1.62 9.81 7.23
N LEU A 145 2.67 9.17 7.75
CA LEU A 145 3.38 8.12 7.04
C LEU A 145 3.90 7.05 8.01
N HIS A 146 3.46 5.82 7.82
CA HIS A 146 3.85 4.67 8.62
C HIS A 146 4.35 3.55 7.72
N ILE A 147 5.25 2.72 8.25
CA ILE A 147 5.60 1.48 7.57
C ILE A 147 4.45 0.48 7.74
N ASN A 148 4.09 -0.23 6.68
CA ASN A 148 3.29 -1.43 6.81
C ASN A 148 4.21 -2.57 7.23
N ASP A 149 4.19 -2.88 8.54
CA ASP A 149 5.03 -3.92 9.10
C ASP A 149 4.70 -5.30 8.51
N HIS A 150 5.66 -6.20 8.57
CA HIS A 150 5.50 -7.57 8.11
C HIS A 150 5.75 -8.58 9.24
N ILE A 151 5.17 -9.74 9.07
CA ILE A 151 5.25 -10.86 10.00
C ILE A 151 5.92 -12.02 9.27
N GLU A 152 6.99 -12.55 9.87
CA GLU A 152 7.71 -13.73 9.40
C GLU A 152 7.28 -14.95 10.23
N ALA A 153 6.09 -15.47 9.96
CA ALA A 153 5.52 -16.62 10.61
C ALA A 153 4.78 -17.50 9.58
N ASP A 154 4.13 -18.56 10.04
CA ASP A 154 3.32 -19.40 9.18
C ASP A 154 2.13 -18.63 8.60
N GLY A 155 2.02 -18.57 7.26
CA GLY A 155 1.03 -17.77 6.57
C GLY A 155 -0.42 -18.08 6.96
N PRO A 156 -0.87 -19.35 7.00
CA PRO A 156 -2.19 -19.72 7.50
C PRO A 156 -2.48 -19.20 8.90
N THR A 157 -1.50 -19.26 9.80
CA THR A 157 -1.63 -18.75 11.18
C THR A 157 -1.80 -17.23 11.20
N VAL A 158 -0.98 -16.49 10.47
CA VAL A 158 -1.10 -15.03 10.35
C VAL A 158 -2.47 -14.64 9.77
N PHE A 159 -2.92 -15.36 8.74
CA PHE A 159 -4.21 -15.13 8.12
C PHE A 159 -5.39 -15.38 9.06
N ALA A 160 -5.34 -16.48 9.83
CA ALA A 160 -6.37 -16.80 10.82
C ALA A 160 -6.49 -15.67 11.87
N HIS A 161 -5.37 -15.11 12.33
CA HIS A 161 -5.39 -13.96 13.24
C HIS A 161 -5.96 -12.70 12.60
N ALA A 162 -5.56 -12.39 11.37
CA ALA A 162 -6.12 -11.26 10.63
C ALA A 162 -7.66 -11.39 10.46
N CYS A 163 -8.15 -12.60 10.16
CA CYS A 163 -9.59 -12.86 10.09
C CYS A 163 -10.30 -12.66 11.42
N LYS A 164 -9.72 -13.14 12.54
CA LYS A 164 -10.29 -12.94 13.89
C LYS A 164 -10.38 -11.46 14.28
N MET A 165 -9.46 -10.65 13.80
CA MET A 165 -9.45 -9.19 14.00
C MET A 165 -10.39 -8.44 13.04
N GLY A 166 -11.12 -9.13 12.15
CA GLY A 166 -12.01 -8.51 11.18
C GLY A 166 -11.32 -7.80 10.01
N LEU A 167 -9.99 -7.97 9.86
CA LEU A 167 -9.22 -7.33 8.81
C LEU A 167 -9.55 -7.89 7.42
N GLU A 168 -9.27 -7.12 6.35
CA GLU A 168 -9.57 -7.52 4.97
C GLU A 168 -8.83 -8.81 4.54
N GLY A 169 -7.68 -9.09 5.15
CA GLY A 169 -6.84 -10.24 4.88
C GLY A 169 -5.37 -9.91 4.98
N ILE A 170 -4.56 -10.65 4.24
CA ILE A 170 -3.11 -10.45 4.17
C ILE A 170 -2.59 -10.47 2.74
N VAL A 171 -1.42 -9.86 2.54
CA VAL A 171 -0.61 -10.00 1.33
C VAL A 171 0.70 -10.69 1.70
N SER A 172 0.90 -11.89 1.14
CA SER A 172 2.14 -12.65 1.28
C SER A 172 3.07 -12.29 0.14
N LYS A 173 4.31 -11.93 0.45
CA LYS A 173 5.29 -11.47 -0.54
C LYS A 173 6.57 -12.28 -0.44
N ARG A 174 7.18 -12.65 -1.57
CA ARG A 174 8.49 -13.31 -1.59
C ARG A 174 9.59 -12.32 -1.23
N LYS A 175 10.42 -12.65 -0.24
CA LYS A 175 11.52 -11.81 0.27
C LYS A 175 12.51 -11.38 -0.81
N ASN A 176 12.88 -12.30 -1.70
CA ASN A 176 13.85 -12.07 -2.77
C ASN A 176 13.24 -11.56 -4.08
N SER A 177 11.96 -11.18 -4.09
CA SER A 177 11.30 -10.76 -5.32
C SER A 177 11.61 -9.32 -5.70
N PRO A 178 11.82 -9.03 -7.00
CA PRO A 178 11.83 -7.68 -7.51
C PRO A 178 10.41 -7.08 -7.55
N TYR A 179 10.32 -5.75 -7.64
CA TYR A 179 9.05 -5.07 -7.90
C TYR A 179 8.74 -5.10 -9.40
N ARG A 180 7.65 -5.73 -9.77
CA ARG A 180 7.19 -5.84 -11.17
C ARG A 180 5.86 -5.16 -11.35
N SER A 181 5.77 -4.26 -12.33
CA SER A 181 4.50 -3.65 -12.72
C SER A 181 3.54 -4.71 -13.29
N GLY A 182 2.27 -4.61 -12.90
CA GLY A 182 1.25 -5.58 -13.31
C GLY A 182 1.12 -6.75 -12.33
N ARG A 183 0.44 -7.82 -12.76
CA ARG A 183 0.17 -8.98 -11.89
C ARG A 183 1.44 -9.76 -11.61
N SER A 184 1.71 -10.01 -10.33
CA SER A 184 2.89 -10.73 -9.87
C SER A 184 2.51 -12.05 -9.20
N PRO A 185 3.20 -13.16 -9.52
CA PRO A 185 3.07 -14.41 -8.78
C PRO A 185 3.83 -14.40 -7.45
N ASP A 186 4.74 -13.43 -7.25
CA ASP A 186 5.54 -13.29 -6.04
C ASP A 186 4.80 -12.55 -4.91
N TRP A 187 3.65 -11.93 -5.23
CA TRP A 187 2.75 -11.30 -4.29
C TRP A 187 1.39 -11.99 -4.33
N LEU A 188 0.97 -12.56 -3.21
CA LEU A 188 -0.28 -13.31 -3.10
C LEU A 188 -1.20 -12.63 -2.08
N LYS A 189 -2.46 -12.38 -2.45
CA LYS A 189 -3.47 -11.85 -1.54
C LYS A 189 -4.44 -12.95 -1.13
N SER A 190 -4.60 -13.14 0.18
CA SER A 190 -5.63 -14.00 0.79
C SER A 190 -6.62 -13.10 1.52
N LYS A 191 -7.89 -13.15 1.12
CA LYS A 191 -8.93 -12.26 1.60
C LYS A 191 -9.83 -12.94 2.61
N ASN A 192 -10.15 -12.24 3.69
CA ASN A 192 -11.12 -12.66 4.69
C ASN A 192 -12.55 -12.55 4.13
N PRO A 193 -13.27 -13.66 3.89
CA PRO A 193 -14.59 -13.61 3.29
C PRO A 193 -15.65 -12.93 4.18
N ALA A 194 -15.40 -12.84 5.49
CA ALA A 194 -16.29 -12.22 6.46
C ALA A 194 -16.06 -10.71 6.62
N SER A 195 -14.99 -10.14 6.04
CA SER A 195 -14.70 -8.71 6.17
C SER A 195 -15.69 -7.85 5.37
N GLU A 196 -15.96 -6.64 5.85
CA GLU A 196 -16.81 -5.67 5.15
C GLU A 196 -16.25 -5.30 3.77
N ALA A 197 -14.93 -5.16 3.67
CA ALA A 197 -14.25 -4.85 2.41
C ALA A 197 -14.54 -5.89 1.33
N VAL A 198 -14.50 -7.18 1.68
CA VAL A 198 -14.76 -8.27 0.72
C VAL A 198 -16.24 -8.36 0.38
N ARG A 199 -17.15 -8.16 1.34
CA ARG A 199 -18.59 -8.10 1.07
C ARG A 199 -18.94 -6.97 0.13
N ARG A 200 -18.41 -5.77 0.37
CA ARG A 200 -18.59 -4.60 -0.49
C ARG A 200 -18.10 -4.85 -1.92
N GLU A 201 -16.89 -5.44 -2.11
CA GLU A 201 -16.40 -5.80 -3.45
C GLU A 201 -17.36 -6.76 -4.18
N GLN A 202 -17.90 -7.76 -3.48
CA GLN A 202 -18.86 -8.70 -4.05
C GLN A 202 -20.15 -7.98 -4.49
N GLU A 203 -20.70 -7.10 -3.65
CA GLU A 203 -21.88 -6.31 -3.99
C GLU A 203 -21.66 -5.41 -5.21
N GLU A 204 -20.49 -4.76 -5.31
CA GLU A 204 -20.12 -3.93 -6.48
C GLU A 204 -19.91 -4.75 -7.77
N GLU A 205 -19.45 -5.99 -7.67
CA GLU A 205 -19.33 -6.90 -8.81
C GLU A 205 -20.71 -7.41 -9.30
N TRP A 206 -21.68 -7.64 -8.37
CA TRP A 206 -23.04 -8.11 -8.71
C TRP A 206 -23.95 -7.01 -9.22
N GLY A 207 -23.63 -5.74 -8.93
CA GLY A 207 -24.38 -4.56 -9.36
C GLY A 207 -24.00 -4.02 -10.76
N ARG A 208 -23.09 -4.70 -11.49
CA ARG A 208 -22.67 -4.36 -12.86
C ARG A 208 -23.29 -5.31 -13.85
#